data_beeabf3f2a126b0ba577fe347b278501
#
_entry.id   beeabf3f2a126b0ba577fe347b278501
#
_cell.length_a   1.000
_cell.length_b   1.000
_cell.length_c   1.000
_cell.angle_alpha   90.00
_cell.angle_beta   90.00
_cell.angle_gamma   90.00
#
_symmetry.space_group_name_H-M   'P 1'
#
loop_
_entity.id
_entity.type
_entity.pdbx_description
1 polymer ?
#
loop_
_entity_poly.entity_id
_entity_poly.type
_entity_poly.pdbx_seq_one_letter_code
_entity_poly.pdbx_strand_id
1 'polypeptide(L)'
;MFRNNDASVKAGWLVVALLVAAGCGQSEQPSRTGEAPSVTAVQPALQLAVIEVKTGQVPVTVEVTGQVTAVYQATLASRIQGTIDNLLVREGSIVRKGQTLMVLDNRDLQAELSRVTAELDNANAHQTRMEDLYRKDAVSKQELENATRGLRVAEAARKAVLAQLSYTIVKAPFDGVITEKKVEIGE
;
A
#
# COMPACT_ATOMS: atom_id res chain seq x y z
N MET A 1 -17.13 -11.41 6.54
CA MET A 1 -18.60 -11.43 6.70
C MET A 1 -19.13 -10.10 6.16
N PHE A 2 -19.45 -10.07 4.88
CA PHE A 2 -20.42 -9.17 4.26
C PHE A 2 -20.60 -9.63 2.82
N ARG A 3 -21.77 -9.80 2.48
CA ARG A 3 -22.50 -10.61 1.53
C ARG A 3 -22.66 -9.89 0.21
N ASN A 4 -22.52 -10.66 -0.87
CA ASN A 4 -23.05 -10.41 -2.21
C ASN A 4 -24.47 -9.90 -2.19
N ASN A 5 -24.80 -9.05 -3.13
CA ASN A 5 -26.15 -8.94 -3.65
C ASN A 5 -26.12 -8.77 -5.17
N ASP A 6 -26.31 -9.91 -5.84
CA ASP A 6 -26.81 -10.00 -7.20
C ASP A 6 -28.28 -9.64 -7.20
N ALA A 7 -28.70 -8.83 -8.10
CA ALA A 7 -30.09 -8.69 -8.46
C ALA A 7 -30.26 -8.55 -9.97
N SER A 8 -30.48 -9.69 -10.57
CA SER A 8 -31.08 -9.87 -11.90
C SER A 8 -32.50 -9.32 -11.96
N VAL A 9 -32.81 -8.58 -12.99
CA VAL A 9 -34.22 -8.38 -13.36
C VAL A 9 -34.45 -8.91 -14.78
N LYS A 10 -35.19 -10.02 -14.80
CA LYS A 10 -35.72 -10.67 -15.98
C LYS A 10 -37.08 -10.07 -16.32
N ALA A 11 -37.33 -9.99 -17.63
CA ALA A 11 -38.56 -10.35 -18.35
C ALA A 11 -39.83 -9.54 -18.10
N GLY A 12 -40.38 -9.09 -19.21
CA GLY A 12 -41.76 -8.65 -19.35
C GLY A 12 -42.17 -8.67 -20.81
N TRP A 13 -42.55 -9.85 -21.27
CA TRP A 13 -43.31 -10.08 -22.48
C TRP A 13 -44.72 -9.48 -22.31
N LEU A 14 -45.27 -8.83 -23.34
CA LEU A 14 -46.68 -8.96 -23.66
C LEU A 14 -46.96 -8.62 -25.13
N VAL A 15 -47.44 -9.64 -25.78
CA VAL A 15 -48.10 -9.73 -27.09
C VAL A 15 -49.50 -9.10 -27.00
N VAL A 16 -49.86 -8.27 -27.97
CA VAL A 16 -51.30 -8.08 -28.33
C VAL A 16 -51.37 -8.06 -29.84
N ALA A 17 -52.05 -9.09 -30.34
CA ALA A 17 -52.58 -9.21 -31.69
C ALA A 17 -54.06 -8.80 -31.68
N LEU A 18 -54.56 -8.26 -32.76
CA LEU A 18 -55.90 -8.51 -33.36
C LEU A 18 -56.24 -7.37 -34.35
N LEU A 19 -56.33 -7.64 -35.63
CA LEU A 19 -57.45 -8.16 -36.41
C LEU A 19 -58.32 -7.10 -37.12
N VAL A 20 -58.40 -7.26 -38.46
CA VAL A 20 -59.61 -7.22 -39.35
C VAL A 20 -60.09 -5.80 -39.71
N ALA A 21 -60.45 -5.48 -40.94
CA ALA A 21 -61.06 -6.10 -42.12
C ALA A 21 -60.98 -5.15 -43.33
N ALA A 22 -60.77 -5.63 -44.51
CA ALA A 22 -61.63 -5.71 -45.68
C ALA A 22 -62.48 -4.48 -46.03
N GLY A 23 -62.27 -3.98 -47.26
CA GLY A 23 -63.14 -3.06 -47.95
C GLY A 23 -62.83 -3.01 -49.44
N CYS A 24 -63.48 -3.83 -50.26
CA CYS A 24 -63.55 -3.77 -51.71
C CYS A 24 -64.26 -2.50 -52.19
N GLY A 25 -63.82 -1.93 -53.30
CA GLY A 25 -64.50 -0.89 -54.01
C GLY A 25 -63.95 -0.75 -55.40
N GLN A 26 -64.58 -1.41 -56.33
CA GLN A 26 -64.40 -1.40 -57.76
C GLN A 26 -65.22 -0.31 -58.40
N SER A 27 -64.68 0.46 -59.31
CA SER A 27 -65.43 1.02 -60.46
C SER A 27 -64.49 1.71 -61.45
N GLU A 28 -64.41 1.08 -62.56
CA GLU A 28 -64.69 1.51 -63.92
C GLU A 28 -64.00 2.73 -64.51
N GLN A 29 -63.36 2.40 -65.61
CA GLN A 29 -62.79 3.23 -66.69
C GLN A 29 -63.96 3.96 -67.46
N PRO A 30 -63.65 5.10 -68.11
CA PRO A 30 -63.53 4.94 -69.56
C PRO A 30 -62.39 5.75 -70.20
N SER A 31 -61.94 5.18 -71.28
CA SER A 31 -61.01 5.65 -72.23
C SER A 31 -61.31 6.99 -72.89
N ARG A 32 -60.36 7.88 -73.04
CA ARG A 32 -60.36 8.84 -74.17
C ARG A 32 -58.96 8.98 -74.73
N THR A 33 -58.81 8.58 -75.91
CA THR A 33 -57.82 8.81 -76.88
C THR A 33 -57.56 10.29 -77.11
N GLY A 34 -56.32 10.76 -76.97
CA GLY A 34 -55.92 12.08 -77.33
C GLY A 34 -54.39 12.08 -77.49
N GLU A 35 -54.04 11.85 -78.73
CA GLU A 35 -52.69 11.95 -79.24
C GLU A 35 -52.23 13.44 -79.26
N ALA A 36 -51.14 13.77 -78.64
CA ALA A 36 -50.44 15.00 -78.79
C ALA A 36 -48.93 14.82 -78.55
N PRO A 37 -48.06 15.49 -79.24
CA PRO A 37 -46.70 15.07 -79.54
C PRO A 37 -45.75 15.13 -78.31
N SER A 38 -44.96 14.09 -78.22
CA SER A 38 -43.89 14.00 -77.26
C SER A 38 -42.74 14.97 -77.62
N VAL A 39 -42.69 16.04 -76.89
CA VAL A 39 -41.48 16.82 -76.81
C VAL A 39 -40.57 16.17 -75.77
N THR A 40 -39.61 15.40 -76.26
CA THR A 40 -38.58 14.85 -75.40
C THR A 40 -37.67 16.00 -74.99
N ALA A 41 -37.96 16.67 -73.91
CA ALA A 41 -37.01 17.54 -73.24
C ALA A 41 -35.95 16.66 -72.60
N VAL A 42 -34.83 16.52 -73.27
CA VAL A 42 -33.60 15.96 -72.68
C VAL A 42 -33.18 16.94 -71.58
N GLN A 43 -33.58 16.68 -70.35
CA GLN A 43 -33.00 17.37 -69.22
C GLN A 43 -31.53 16.97 -69.10
N PRO A 44 -30.61 17.90 -69.08
CA PRO A 44 -29.21 17.58 -68.84
C PRO A 44 -29.09 16.89 -67.45
N ALA A 45 -28.64 15.67 -67.44
CA ALA A 45 -28.38 14.94 -66.19
C ALA A 45 -27.32 15.71 -65.41
N LEU A 46 -27.74 16.26 -64.28
CA LEU A 46 -26.83 16.95 -63.36
C LEU A 46 -25.88 15.86 -62.76
N GLN A 47 -24.61 15.91 -63.14
CA GLN A 47 -23.63 15.02 -62.55
C GLN A 47 -23.25 15.60 -61.20
N LEU A 48 -23.84 15.02 -60.13
CA LEU A 48 -23.49 15.34 -58.77
C LEU A 48 -22.36 14.37 -58.32
N ALA A 49 -21.27 14.93 -57.86
CA ALA A 49 -20.23 14.16 -57.20
C ALA A 49 -20.76 13.70 -55.83
N VAL A 50 -21.03 12.41 -55.70
CA VAL A 50 -21.49 11.80 -54.45
C VAL A 50 -20.28 11.19 -53.76
N ILE A 51 -20.02 11.62 -52.55
CA ILE A 51 -19.02 11.01 -51.67
C ILE A 51 -19.75 10.00 -50.79
N GLU A 52 -19.36 8.74 -50.91
CA GLU A 52 -19.85 7.67 -50.05
C GLU A 52 -19.27 7.85 -48.64
N VAL A 53 -20.08 8.21 -47.67
CA VAL A 53 -19.68 8.31 -46.27
C VAL A 53 -19.66 6.92 -45.66
N LYS A 54 -18.46 6.40 -45.38
CA LYS A 54 -18.28 5.14 -44.67
C LYS A 54 -18.19 5.41 -43.19
N THR A 55 -18.99 4.68 -42.41
CA THR A 55 -18.89 4.68 -40.97
C THR A 55 -17.57 3.99 -40.56
N GLY A 56 -16.71 4.71 -39.88
CA GLY A 56 -15.45 4.21 -39.33
C GLY A 56 -15.39 4.43 -37.84
N GLN A 57 -14.70 3.54 -37.15
CA GLN A 57 -14.38 3.77 -35.71
C GLN A 57 -13.25 4.79 -35.64
N VAL A 58 -13.51 5.92 -35.02
CA VAL A 58 -12.47 6.90 -34.70
C VAL A 58 -12.03 6.65 -33.27
N PRO A 59 -10.75 6.32 -33.03
CA PRO A 59 -10.24 6.20 -31.66
C PRO A 59 -10.30 7.55 -30.97
N VAL A 60 -11.06 7.64 -29.88
CA VAL A 60 -11.07 8.81 -29.02
C VAL A 60 -10.03 8.59 -27.93
N THR A 61 -8.95 9.37 -27.97
CA THR A 61 -7.96 9.37 -26.91
C THR A 61 -8.43 10.35 -25.84
N VAL A 62 -8.65 9.84 -24.62
CA VAL A 62 -8.97 10.65 -23.46
C VAL A 62 -7.71 10.77 -22.61
N GLU A 63 -7.19 11.99 -22.48
CA GLU A 63 -6.10 12.29 -21.55
C GLU A 63 -6.68 12.38 -20.13
N VAL A 64 -6.17 11.53 -19.24
CA VAL A 64 -6.55 11.52 -17.83
C VAL A 64 -5.33 11.88 -17.01
N THR A 65 -5.42 12.95 -16.26
CA THR A 65 -4.41 13.33 -15.27
C THR A 65 -4.64 12.56 -13.99
N GLY A 66 -3.58 11.96 -13.42
CA GLY A 66 -3.61 11.26 -12.16
C GLY A 66 -2.40 11.61 -11.32
N GLN A 67 -2.52 11.51 -10.00
CA GLN A 67 -1.42 11.67 -9.07
C GLN A 67 -0.94 10.30 -8.61
N VAL A 68 0.37 10.05 -8.73
CA VAL A 68 1.00 8.85 -8.19
C VAL A 68 1.44 9.14 -6.77
N THR A 69 0.91 8.40 -5.81
CA THR A 69 1.30 8.48 -4.39
C THR A 69 1.87 7.16 -3.93
N ALA A 70 2.84 7.21 -3.00
CA ALA A 70 3.40 6.01 -2.40
C ALA A 70 2.35 5.29 -1.56
N VAL A 71 2.25 3.96 -1.68
CA VAL A 71 1.35 3.11 -0.86
C VAL A 71 1.83 3.07 0.58
N TYR A 72 3.15 3.07 0.79
CA TYR A 72 3.78 3.10 2.11
C TYR A 72 4.70 4.31 2.21
N GLN A 73 4.50 5.10 3.24
CA GLN A 73 5.35 6.23 3.59
C GLN A 73 5.57 6.23 5.09
N ALA A 74 6.80 6.44 5.54
CA ALA A 74 7.13 6.56 6.95
C ALA A 74 8.17 7.65 7.17
N THR A 75 7.92 8.47 8.17
CA THR A 75 8.94 9.40 8.71
C THR A 75 9.64 8.71 9.87
N LEU A 76 10.95 8.56 9.75
CA LEU A 76 11.77 7.91 10.76
C LEU A 76 12.44 8.98 11.63
N ALA A 77 12.36 8.78 12.93
CA ALA A 77 13.03 9.59 13.93
C ALA A 77 13.69 8.69 14.98
N SER A 78 14.76 9.19 15.61
CA SER A 78 15.34 8.52 16.78
C SER A 78 14.35 8.55 17.94
N ARG A 79 14.37 7.49 18.77
CA ARG A 79 13.62 7.43 20.04
C ARG A 79 14.36 8.03 21.21
N ILE A 80 15.66 8.25 21.05
CA ILE A 80 16.54 8.85 22.07
C ILE A 80 17.23 10.08 21.49
N GLN A 81 17.60 10.98 22.36
CA GLN A 81 18.41 12.13 22.00
C GLN A 81 19.89 11.70 21.93
N GLY A 82 20.61 12.25 20.98
CA GLY A 82 22.04 11.96 20.80
C GLY A 82 22.53 12.53 19.49
N THR A 83 23.83 12.66 19.36
CA THR A 83 24.50 13.14 18.14
C THR A 83 24.59 12.02 17.10
N ILE A 84 24.38 12.34 15.84
CA ILE A 84 24.52 11.39 14.75
C ILE A 84 26.01 11.17 14.46
N ASP A 85 26.49 9.97 14.76
CA ASP A 85 27.87 9.55 14.51
C ASP A 85 28.07 9.16 13.03
N ASN A 86 27.10 8.42 12.48
CA ASN A 86 27.22 7.94 11.11
C ASN A 86 25.84 7.94 10.39
N LEU A 87 25.85 8.45 9.14
CA LEU A 87 24.68 8.48 8.26
C LEU A 87 25.02 7.73 6.96
N LEU A 88 24.44 6.55 6.80
CA LEU A 88 24.79 5.57 5.76
C LEU A 88 23.97 5.74 4.47
N VAL A 89 23.01 6.68 4.44
CA VAL A 89 22.09 6.87 3.32
C VAL A 89 22.02 8.33 2.87
N ARG A 90 21.63 8.53 1.62
CA ARG A 90 21.39 9.84 0.99
C ARG A 90 19.98 9.85 0.39
N GLU A 91 19.49 11.03 0.08
CA GLU A 91 18.28 11.17 -0.71
C GLU A 91 18.40 10.44 -2.05
N GLY A 92 17.34 9.75 -2.45
CA GLY A 92 17.34 8.87 -3.63
C GLY A 92 17.93 7.47 -3.40
N SER A 93 18.51 7.16 -2.22
CA SER A 93 19.05 5.83 -1.94
C SER A 93 17.96 4.78 -1.84
N ILE A 94 18.17 3.65 -2.50
CA ILE A 94 17.33 2.45 -2.35
C ILE A 94 17.76 1.71 -1.08
N VAL A 95 16.81 1.40 -0.22
CA VAL A 95 17.05 0.71 1.06
C VAL A 95 16.18 -0.53 1.19
N ARG A 96 16.69 -1.53 1.93
CA ARG A 96 15.96 -2.76 2.24
C ARG A 96 15.47 -2.75 3.69
N LYS A 97 14.39 -3.46 3.95
CA LYS A 97 13.87 -3.67 5.30
C LYS A 97 14.98 -4.18 6.23
N GLY A 98 15.12 -3.52 7.40
CA GLY A 98 16.14 -3.84 8.40
C GLY A 98 17.52 -3.25 8.12
N GLN A 99 17.76 -2.60 6.97
CA GLN A 99 19.00 -1.92 6.66
C GLN A 99 19.20 -0.74 7.61
N THR A 100 20.42 -0.60 8.15
CA THR A 100 20.79 0.54 8.99
C THR A 100 20.90 1.79 8.15
N LEU A 101 20.22 2.84 8.59
CA LEU A 101 20.18 4.15 7.92
C LEU A 101 21.09 5.15 8.59
N MET A 102 21.05 5.21 9.91
CA MET A 102 21.92 6.05 10.71
C MET A 102 22.25 5.39 12.06
N VAL A 103 23.36 5.81 12.63
CA VAL A 103 23.84 5.39 13.94
C VAL A 103 24.12 6.64 14.75
N LEU A 104 23.55 6.69 15.96
CA LEU A 104 23.86 7.72 16.95
C LEU A 104 25.10 7.34 17.75
N ASP A 105 25.77 8.33 18.31
CA ASP A 105 26.84 8.09 19.28
C ASP A 105 26.29 7.28 20.46
N ASN A 106 26.92 6.16 20.71
CA ASN A 106 26.47 5.21 21.72
C ASN A 106 27.56 4.83 22.73
N ARG A 107 28.67 5.58 22.76
CA ARG A 107 29.83 5.29 23.62
C ARG A 107 29.44 5.24 25.11
N ASP A 108 28.61 6.19 25.55
CA ASP A 108 28.12 6.23 26.92
C ASP A 108 27.24 5.01 27.27
N LEU A 109 26.35 4.62 26.35
CA LEU A 109 25.51 3.43 26.52
C LEU A 109 26.32 2.13 26.48
N GLN A 110 27.42 2.08 25.71
CA GLN A 110 28.35 0.94 25.72
C GLN A 110 29.09 0.83 27.03
N ALA A 111 29.57 1.96 27.58
CA ALA A 111 30.19 2.01 28.90
C ALA A 111 29.19 1.56 30.01
N GLU A 112 27.96 2.04 29.94
CA GLU A 112 26.90 1.64 30.86
C GLU A 112 26.56 0.16 30.72
N LEU A 113 26.50 -0.38 29.48
CA LEU A 113 26.30 -1.82 29.24
C LEU A 113 27.42 -2.66 29.90
N SER A 114 28.69 -2.20 29.80
CA SER A 114 29.80 -2.86 30.44
C SER A 114 29.65 -2.88 31.96
N ARG A 115 29.24 -1.74 32.57
CA ARG A 115 28.99 -1.62 34.01
C ARG A 115 27.90 -2.60 34.49
N VAL A 116 26.72 -2.57 33.85
CA VAL A 116 25.59 -3.44 34.25
C VAL A 116 25.86 -4.92 33.93
N THR A 117 26.74 -5.22 32.96
CA THR A 117 27.15 -6.60 32.68
C THR A 117 28.03 -7.12 33.81
N ALA A 118 28.99 -6.31 34.29
CA ALA A 118 29.82 -6.68 35.42
C ALA A 118 28.99 -6.87 36.72
N GLU A 119 27.97 -6.05 36.92
CA GLU A 119 27.02 -6.23 38.03
C GLU A 119 26.23 -7.54 37.92
N LEU A 120 25.77 -7.89 36.70
CA LEU A 120 25.09 -9.15 36.43
C LEU A 120 26.00 -10.34 36.72
N ASP A 121 27.26 -10.30 36.28
CA ASP A 121 28.24 -11.38 36.50
C ASP A 121 28.48 -11.56 38.01
N ASN A 122 28.61 -10.47 38.77
CA ASN A 122 28.75 -10.52 40.23
C ASN A 122 27.49 -11.10 40.90
N ALA A 123 26.29 -10.65 40.49
CA ALA A 123 25.03 -11.16 41.04
C ALA A 123 24.84 -12.65 40.72
N ASN A 124 25.21 -13.09 39.52
CA ASN A 124 25.16 -14.49 39.11
C ASN A 124 26.13 -15.35 39.95
N ALA A 125 27.37 -14.89 40.11
CA ALA A 125 28.36 -15.58 40.97
C ALA A 125 27.90 -15.64 42.44
N HIS A 126 27.25 -14.57 42.92
CA HIS A 126 26.69 -14.56 44.29
C HIS A 126 25.53 -15.54 44.45
N GLN A 127 24.59 -15.59 43.49
CA GLN A 127 23.47 -16.52 43.50
C GLN A 127 23.98 -17.98 43.43
N THR A 128 24.92 -18.28 42.58
CA THR A 128 25.53 -19.63 42.47
C THR A 128 26.18 -20.05 43.80
N ARG A 129 26.93 -19.14 44.46
CA ARG A 129 27.51 -19.45 45.76
C ARG A 129 26.43 -19.71 46.82
N MET A 130 25.36 -18.90 46.87
CA MET A 130 24.28 -19.11 47.81
C MET A 130 23.54 -20.40 47.56
N GLU A 131 23.36 -20.79 46.34
CA GLU A 131 22.77 -22.08 45.98
C GLU A 131 23.63 -23.24 46.42
N ASP A 132 24.95 -23.20 46.24
CA ASP A 132 25.88 -24.23 46.71
C ASP A 132 25.93 -24.35 48.24
N LEU A 133 25.86 -23.17 48.95
CA LEU A 133 25.81 -23.15 50.40
C LEU A 133 24.47 -23.67 50.95
N TYR A 134 23.38 -23.36 50.25
CA TYR A 134 22.04 -23.83 50.63
C TYR A 134 21.95 -25.35 50.49
N ARG A 135 22.53 -25.95 49.43
CA ARG A 135 22.61 -27.40 49.27
C ARG A 135 23.41 -28.10 50.38
N LYS A 136 24.28 -27.35 51.08
CA LYS A 136 25.09 -27.81 52.21
C LYS A 136 24.47 -27.40 53.59
N ASP A 137 23.22 -26.91 53.57
CA ASP A 137 22.51 -26.40 54.75
C ASP A 137 23.29 -25.27 55.49
N ALA A 138 24.15 -24.53 54.81
CA ALA A 138 25.00 -23.49 55.37
C ALA A 138 24.39 -22.11 55.33
N VAL A 139 23.28 -21.91 54.60
CA VAL A 139 22.53 -20.65 54.51
C VAL A 139 21.04 -20.90 54.52
N SER A 140 20.26 -19.88 54.90
CA SER A 140 18.81 -19.94 54.90
C SER A 140 18.21 -19.83 53.50
N LYS A 141 16.99 -20.37 53.35
CA LYS A 141 16.20 -20.21 52.11
C LYS A 141 16.01 -18.75 51.74
N GLN A 142 15.81 -17.87 52.76
CA GLN A 142 15.63 -16.43 52.55
C GLN A 142 16.86 -15.79 51.90
N GLU A 143 18.08 -16.20 52.29
CA GLU A 143 19.35 -15.72 51.70
C GLU A 143 19.47 -16.14 50.26
N LEU A 144 19.13 -17.37 49.89
CA LEU A 144 19.09 -17.83 48.50
C LEU A 144 18.04 -17.06 47.70
N GLU A 145 16.84 -16.84 48.24
CA GLU A 145 15.80 -16.05 47.56
C GLU A 145 16.22 -14.59 47.36
N ASN A 146 16.97 -14.02 48.33
CA ASN A 146 17.53 -12.66 48.21
C ASN A 146 18.57 -12.58 47.09
N ALA A 147 19.50 -13.54 47.01
CA ALA A 147 20.47 -13.62 45.95
C ALA A 147 19.81 -13.80 44.57
N THR A 148 18.79 -14.64 44.50
CA THR A 148 18.02 -14.86 43.25
C THR A 148 17.28 -13.58 42.82
N ARG A 149 16.71 -12.80 43.76
CA ARG A 149 16.14 -11.49 43.45
C ARG A 149 17.19 -10.52 42.91
N GLY A 150 18.36 -10.47 43.57
CA GLY A 150 19.47 -9.64 43.12
C GLY A 150 19.89 -9.94 41.66
N LEU A 151 19.99 -11.21 41.31
CA LEU A 151 20.27 -11.66 39.95
C LEU A 151 19.21 -11.15 38.96
N ARG A 152 17.92 -11.33 39.26
CA ARG A 152 16.82 -10.86 38.39
C ARG A 152 16.83 -9.34 38.20
N VAL A 153 17.18 -8.57 39.24
CA VAL A 153 17.30 -7.10 39.12
C VAL A 153 18.45 -6.74 38.18
N ALA A 154 19.63 -7.39 38.30
CA ALA A 154 20.76 -7.15 37.43
C ALA A 154 20.47 -7.55 35.97
N GLU A 155 19.78 -8.68 35.74
CA GLU A 155 19.31 -9.10 34.41
C GLU A 155 18.38 -8.02 33.80
N ALA A 156 17.44 -7.52 34.57
CA ALA A 156 16.50 -6.48 34.13
C ALA A 156 17.23 -5.17 33.78
N ALA A 157 18.22 -4.77 34.58
CA ALA A 157 19.03 -3.58 34.34
C ALA A 157 19.81 -3.71 33.01
N ARG A 158 20.50 -4.84 32.78
CA ARG A 158 21.18 -5.10 31.51
C ARG A 158 20.23 -5.07 30.32
N LYS A 159 19.05 -5.69 30.44
CA LYS A 159 18.03 -5.69 29.39
C LYS A 159 17.55 -4.27 29.06
N ALA A 160 17.39 -3.41 30.04
CA ALA A 160 17.01 -2.01 29.82
C ALA A 160 18.06 -1.24 29.01
N VAL A 161 19.36 -1.38 29.35
CA VAL A 161 20.45 -0.73 28.61
C VAL A 161 20.55 -1.27 27.18
N LEU A 162 20.39 -2.58 26.97
CA LEU A 162 20.35 -3.17 25.64
C LEU A 162 19.21 -2.63 24.77
N ALA A 163 18.04 -2.39 25.37
CA ALA A 163 16.92 -1.75 24.68
C ALA A 163 17.25 -0.31 24.28
N GLN A 164 17.87 0.49 25.18
CA GLN A 164 18.32 1.84 24.85
C GLN A 164 19.38 1.82 23.73
N LEU A 165 20.33 0.91 23.79
CA LEU A 165 21.35 0.73 22.74
C LEU A 165 20.72 0.36 21.39
N SER A 166 19.64 -0.41 21.38
CA SER A 166 18.93 -0.72 20.13
C SER A 166 18.29 0.50 19.48
N TYR A 167 17.99 1.55 20.23
CA TYR A 167 17.42 2.81 19.73
C TYR A 167 18.47 3.74 19.12
N THR A 168 19.76 3.50 19.35
CA THR A 168 20.84 4.27 18.70
C THR A 168 21.00 3.93 17.23
N ILE A 169 20.41 2.81 16.77
CA ILE A 169 20.50 2.36 15.39
C ILE A 169 19.11 2.48 14.74
N VAL A 170 18.96 3.42 13.83
CA VAL A 170 17.74 3.58 13.05
C VAL A 170 17.79 2.71 11.81
N LYS A 171 16.77 1.87 11.63
CA LYS A 171 16.67 0.91 10.53
C LYS A 171 15.43 1.16 9.70
N ALA A 172 15.49 0.78 8.41
CA ALA A 172 14.35 0.84 7.50
C ALA A 172 13.25 -0.17 7.90
N PRO A 173 11.97 0.24 8.03
CA PRO A 173 10.87 -0.65 8.38
C PRO A 173 10.38 -1.52 7.20
N PHE A 174 10.61 -1.07 5.96
CA PHE A 174 10.25 -1.74 4.71
C PHE A 174 11.22 -1.38 3.59
N ASP A 175 11.12 -2.06 2.46
CA ASP A 175 11.91 -1.77 1.26
C ASP A 175 11.39 -0.50 0.58
N GLY A 176 12.29 0.40 0.18
CA GLY A 176 11.87 1.66 -0.42
C GLY A 176 13.00 2.56 -0.85
N VAL A 177 12.66 3.82 -1.08
CA VAL A 177 13.61 4.88 -1.47
C VAL A 177 13.52 6.01 -0.45
N ILE A 178 14.66 6.55 -0.06
CA ILE A 178 14.74 7.74 0.80
C ILE A 178 14.36 8.97 -0.03
N THR A 179 13.26 9.60 0.31
CA THR A 179 12.77 10.79 -0.43
C THR A 179 13.36 12.08 0.11
N GLU A 180 13.54 12.17 1.42
CA GLU A 180 14.01 13.38 2.10
C GLU A 180 14.86 13.03 3.31
N LYS A 181 15.88 13.84 3.57
CA LYS A 181 16.79 13.74 4.70
C LYS A 181 16.80 15.08 5.45
N LYS A 182 16.33 15.08 6.68
CA LYS A 182 16.21 16.30 7.52
C LYS A 182 17.31 16.45 8.57
N VAL A 183 18.30 15.55 8.55
CA VAL A 183 19.34 15.49 9.59
C VAL A 183 20.71 15.35 8.96
N GLU A 184 21.74 15.85 9.63
CA GLU A 184 23.13 15.77 9.21
C GLU A 184 24.02 15.08 10.25
N ILE A 185 25.22 14.65 9.82
CA ILE A 185 26.22 14.08 10.73
C ILE A 185 26.65 15.17 11.70
N GLY A 186 26.68 14.84 13.00
CA GLY A 186 27.07 15.75 14.06
C GLY A 186 25.91 16.58 14.66
N GLU A 187 24.68 16.40 14.15
CA GLU A 187 23.48 17.04 14.67
C GLU A 187 22.89 16.24 15.86
#